data_4943436f3675076a622aa6c563ec67dd
#
_entry.id   4943436f3675076a622aa6c563ec67dd
#
_cell.length_a   1.000
_cell.length_b   1.000
_cell.length_c   1.000
_cell.angle_alpha   90.00
_cell.angle_beta   90.00
_cell.angle_gamma   90.00
#
_symmetry.space_group_name_H-M   'P 1'
#
loop_
_entity.id
_entity.type
_entity.pdbx_description
1 polymer ?
#
loop_
_entity_poly.entity_id
_entity_poly.type
_entity_poly.pdbx_seq_one_letter_code
_entity_poly.pdbx_strand_id
1 'polypeptide(L)'
;MKKIVVIMIVGLYIGSIFLVNFFGLQYVSHELNVYVNKLECNTISDLDGKEIEYYTTSYDDDTQLEVKCFRVNFKAGEYTADAESLAKNPNVYKINCNAFPENANNKSVNLVYDNKNEGTLFVIDAEEMTITFLKGNNKSVKILIVSADGSNIKEEIQILVKKQ
;
A
#
# COMPACT_ATOMS: atom_id res chain seq x y z
N MET A 1 -43.08 57.36 -12.05
CA MET A 1 -42.21 56.68 -10.99
C MET A 1 -42.51 55.23 -10.80
N LYS A 2 -43.74 54.76 -10.63
CA LYS A 2 -44.03 53.33 -10.35
C LYS A 2 -43.50 52.32 -11.43
N LYS A 3 -43.60 52.67 -12.74
CA LYS A 3 -43.15 51.83 -13.84
C LYS A 3 -41.61 51.63 -13.85
N ILE A 4 -40.83 52.66 -13.52
CA ILE A 4 -39.34 52.58 -13.49
C ILE A 4 -38.87 51.68 -12.34
N VAL A 5 -39.55 51.80 -11.19
CA VAL A 5 -39.24 50.97 -10.03
C VAL A 5 -39.46 49.47 -10.33
N VAL A 6 -40.56 49.13 -11.00
CA VAL A 6 -40.88 47.76 -11.41
C VAL A 6 -39.83 47.23 -12.39
N ILE A 7 -39.40 48.01 -13.37
CA ILE A 7 -38.37 47.63 -14.34
C ILE A 7 -37.03 47.37 -13.64
N MET A 8 -36.65 48.21 -12.66
CA MET A 8 -35.43 48.02 -11.89
C MET A 8 -35.47 46.73 -11.03
N ILE A 9 -36.61 46.45 -10.40
CA ILE A 9 -36.75 45.21 -9.58
C ILE A 9 -36.66 43.98 -10.47
N VAL A 10 -37.31 43.96 -11.62
CA VAL A 10 -37.25 42.86 -12.58
C VAL A 10 -35.83 42.67 -13.13
N GLY A 11 -35.13 43.78 -13.45
CA GLY A 11 -33.73 43.74 -13.89
C GLY A 11 -32.77 43.17 -12.84
N LEU A 12 -32.95 43.58 -11.57
CA LEU A 12 -32.18 43.00 -10.45
C LEU A 12 -32.46 41.52 -10.24
N TYR A 13 -33.71 41.10 -10.40
CA TYR A 13 -34.07 39.67 -10.25
C TYR A 13 -33.48 38.80 -11.36
N ILE A 14 -33.57 39.28 -12.62
CA ILE A 14 -32.95 38.58 -13.76
C ILE A 14 -31.43 38.57 -13.61
N GLY A 15 -30.80 39.68 -13.19
CA GLY A 15 -29.37 39.75 -12.94
C GLY A 15 -28.91 38.80 -11.84
N SER A 16 -29.69 38.64 -10.77
CA SER A 16 -29.40 37.69 -9.69
C SER A 16 -29.48 36.23 -10.17
N ILE A 17 -30.42 35.89 -11.03
CA ILE A 17 -30.53 34.57 -11.64
C ILE A 17 -29.29 34.27 -12.52
N PHE A 18 -28.84 35.26 -13.31
CA PHE A 18 -27.61 35.12 -14.10
C PHE A 18 -26.38 34.94 -13.23
N LEU A 19 -26.25 35.71 -12.15
CA LEU A 19 -25.13 35.58 -11.20
C LEU A 19 -25.14 34.22 -10.50
N VAL A 20 -26.30 33.75 -10.06
CA VAL A 20 -26.40 32.41 -9.42
C VAL A 20 -26.09 31.29 -10.43
N ASN A 21 -26.53 31.38 -11.68
CA ASN A 21 -26.19 30.39 -12.71
C ASN A 21 -24.72 30.46 -13.14
N PHE A 22 -24.10 31.63 -13.16
CA PHE A 22 -22.69 31.77 -13.58
C PHE A 22 -21.69 31.47 -12.47
N PHE A 23 -22.01 31.79 -11.22
CA PHE A 23 -21.11 31.62 -10.06
C PHE A 23 -21.60 30.58 -9.07
N GLY A 24 -22.88 30.20 -9.08
CA GLY A 24 -23.47 29.28 -8.10
C GLY A 24 -23.50 27.82 -8.53
N LEU A 25 -23.17 27.51 -9.78
CA LEU A 25 -23.09 26.14 -10.30
C LEU A 25 -21.65 25.75 -10.62
N GLN A 26 -20.68 26.16 -9.83
CA GLN A 26 -19.54 25.28 -9.66
C GLN A 26 -20.04 24.14 -8.79
N TYR A 27 -20.54 23.10 -9.44
CA TYR A 27 -20.54 21.76 -8.87
C TYR A 27 -19.08 21.46 -8.57
N VAL A 28 -18.64 21.73 -7.36
CA VAL A 28 -17.52 21.01 -6.81
C VAL A 28 -18.07 19.59 -6.70
N SER A 29 -17.78 18.77 -7.70
CA SER A 29 -17.89 17.33 -7.53
C SER A 29 -16.98 17.01 -6.36
N HIS A 30 -17.55 16.91 -5.18
CA HIS A 30 -16.89 16.20 -4.09
C HIS A 30 -16.81 14.76 -4.59
N GLU A 31 -15.73 14.44 -5.30
CA GLU A 31 -15.36 13.05 -5.48
C GLU A 31 -15.27 12.51 -4.06
N LEU A 32 -16.21 11.66 -3.73
CA LEU A 32 -16.23 10.96 -2.45
C LEU A 32 -14.90 10.21 -2.39
N ASN A 33 -14.00 10.63 -1.51
CA ASN A 33 -12.76 9.92 -1.30
C ASN A 33 -13.09 8.50 -0.84
N VAL A 34 -12.82 7.54 -1.69
CA VAL A 34 -12.97 6.12 -1.38
C VAL A 34 -11.65 5.67 -0.78
N TYR A 35 -11.69 5.35 0.49
CA TYR A 35 -10.54 4.88 1.24
C TYR A 35 -10.40 3.36 1.17
N VAL A 36 -9.18 2.88 1.37
CA VAL A 36 -8.90 1.46 1.56
C VAL A 36 -9.60 0.98 2.84
N ASN A 37 -10.33 -0.12 2.75
CA ASN A 37 -11.01 -0.74 3.87
C ASN A 37 -10.52 -2.16 4.16
N LYS A 38 -9.70 -2.73 3.27
CA LYS A 38 -9.09 -4.05 3.40
C LYS A 38 -7.80 -4.13 2.61
N LEU A 39 -6.80 -4.79 3.18
CA LEU A 39 -5.61 -5.27 2.49
C LEU A 39 -5.65 -6.80 2.39
N GLU A 40 -5.13 -7.37 1.31
CA GLU A 40 -4.99 -8.81 1.12
C GLU A 40 -3.61 -9.12 0.57
N CYS A 41 -2.71 -9.59 1.44
CA CYS A 41 -1.36 -10.00 1.08
C CYS A 41 -1.26 -11.52 1.22
N ASN A 42 -1.83 -12.26 0.26
CA ASN A 42 -2.01 -13.72 0.33
C ASN A 42 -0.85 -14.50 -0.29
N THR A 43 -0.04 -13.86 -1.13
CA THR A 43 1.07 -14.49 -1.84
C THR A 43 2.30 -13.60 -1.83
N ILE A 44 3.47 -14.24 -1.96
CA ILE A 44 4.71 -13.59 -2.36
C ILE A 44 5.20 -14.30 -3.64
N SER A 45 5.91 -13.59 -4.51
CA SER A 45 6.44 -14.16 -5.75
C SER A 45 7.95 -14.16 -5.75
N ASP A 46 8.59 -15.22 -6.27
CA ASP A 46 10.03 -15.22 -6.54
C ASP A 46 10.36 -14.48 -7.86
N LEU A 47 11.63 -14.42 -8.22
CA LEU A 47 12.10 -13.76 -9.45
C LEU A 47 11.54 -14.36 -10.74
N ASP A 48 11.19 -15.65 -10.72
CA ASP A 48 10.60 -16.35 -11.86
C ASP A 48 9.08 -16.12 -11.94
N GLY A 49 8.53 -15.32 -11.03
CA GLY A 49 7.09 -15.05 -10.93
C GLY A 49 6.28 -16.18 -10.32
N LYS A 50 6.94 -17.17 -9.72
CA LYS A 50 6.27 -18.26 -9.03
C LYS A 50 5.68 -17.76 -7.73
N GLU A 51 4.37 -17.88 -7.59
CA GLU A 51 3.66 -17.53 -6.36
C GLU A 51 3.87 -18.58 -5.25
N ILE A 52 4.04 -18.07 -4.05
CA ILE A 52 4.18 -18.81 -2.81
C ILE A 52 3.07 -18.35 -1.88
N GLU A 53 2.15 -19.25 -1.54
CA GLU A 53 1.08 -18.99 -0.58
C GLU A 53 1.60 -19.09 0.86
N TYR A 54 0.93 -18.41 1.79
CA TYR A 54 1.23 -18.62 3.22
C TYR A 54 0.84 -20.04 3.63
N TYR A 55 1.65 -20.64 4.50
CA TYR A 55 1.45 -22.03 4.95
C TYR A 55 0.67 -22.13 6.27
N THR A 56 0.60 -21.06 7.02
CA THR A 56 -0.13 -20.96 8.30
C THR A 56 -0.34 -19.51 8.66
N THR A 57 -1.27 -19.26 9.58
CA THR A 57 -1.45 -17.98 10.25
C THR A 57 -1.04 -18.09 11.71
N SER A 58 -0.60 -17.00 12.30
CA SER A 58 -0.35 -16.84 13.73
C SER A 58 -1.02 -15.54 14.18
N TYR A 59 -1.07 -15.30 15.48
CA TYR A 59 -1.58 -14.05 16.03
C TYR A 59 -0.42 -13.30 16.70
N ASP A 60 -0.32 -12.01 16.44
CA ASP A 60 0.65 -11.15 17.10
C ASP A 60 -0.04 -10.33 18.19
N ASP A 61 0.35 -10.56 19.44
CA ASP A 61 -0.25 -9.89 20.59
C ASP A 61 0.09 -8.39 20.65
N ASP A 62 1.21 -7.97 20.07
CA ASP A 62 1.66 -6.57 20.08
C ASP A 62 0.86 -5.72 19.07
N THR A 63 0.65 -6.26 17.87
CA THR A 63 -0.09 -5.57 16.80
C THR A 63 -1.58 -5.85 16.83
N GLN A 64 -2.02 -6.89 17.54
CA GLN A 64 -3.39 -7.41 17.60
C GLN A 64 -3.89 -7.84 16.20
N LEU A 65 -2.99 -8.33 15.35
CA LEU A 65 -3.28 -8.75 13.98
C LEU A 65 -3.05 -10.25 13.79
N GLU A 66 -3.77 -10.81 12.82
CA GLU A 66 -3.46 -12.11 12.25
C GLU A 66 -2.27 -11.97 11.31
N VAL A 67 -1.24 -12.78 11.53
CA VAL A 67 0.02 -12.76 10.78
C VAL A 67 0.05 -13.91 9.79
N LYS A 68 0.16 -13.64 8.51
CA LYS A 68 0.32 -14.66 7.48
C LYS A 68 1.79 -15.09 7.38
N CYS A 69 2.05 -16.37 7.59
CA CYS A 69 3.39 -16.93 7.65
C CYS A 69 3.78 -17.58 6.33
N PHE A 70 4.80 -17.04 5.69
CA PHE A 70 5.40 -17.58 4.47
C PHE A 70 6.69 -18.34 4.78
N ARG A 71 7.01 -19.32 3.94
CA ARG A 71 8.25 -20.08 4.04
C ARG A 71 8.95 -20.10 2.69
N VAL A 72 10.20 -19.65 2.68
CA VAL A 72 11.04 -19.64 1.50
C VAL A 72 12.34 -20.42 1.76
N ASN A 73 12.89 -21.03 0.72
CA ASN A 73 14.16 -21.75 0.78
C ASN A 73 15.25 -20.83 0.25
N PHE A 74 16.29 -20.64 1.04
CA PHE A 74 17.44 -19.85 0.65
C PHE A 74 18.26 -20.60 -0.41
N LYS A 75 18.39 -20.02 -1.59
CA LYS A 75 19.30 -20.54 -2.64
C LYS A 75 20.72 -20.18 -2.24
N ALA A 76 21.59 -21.19 -2.08
CA ALA A 76 22.93 -21.06 -1.55
C ALA A 76 23.77 -20.01 -2.30
N GLY A 77 24.56 -19.25 -1.55
CA GLY A 77 25.43 -18.19 -2.03
C GLY A 77 25.82 -17.25 -0.89
N GLU A 78 26.83 -16.45 -1.14
CA GLU A 78 27.22 -15.33 -0.27
C GLU A 78 26.82 -14.03 -0.95
N TYR A 79 25.91 -13.30 -0.34
CA TYR A 79 25.38 -12.06 -0.87
C TYR A 79 25.56 -10.94 0.15
N THR A 80 25.84 -9.77 -0.36
CA THR A 80 26.02 -8.53 0.41
C THR A 80 25.02 -7.48 -0.05
N ALA A 81 24.88 -6.38 0.69
CA ALA A 81 23.89 -5.35 0.40
C ALA A 81 24.35 -4.36 -0.70
N ASP A 82 25.48 -4.60 -1.36
CA ASP A 82 25.92 -3.78 -2.49
C ASP A 82 25.12 -4.09 -3.77
N ALA A 83 24.99 -3.09 -4.64
CA ALA A 83 24.14 -3.16 -5.83
C ALA A 83 24.53 -4.31 -6.78
N GLU A 84 25.83 -4.64 -6.91
CA GLU A 84 26.27 -5.72 -7.79
C GLU A 84 25.88 -7.10 -7.24
N SER A 85 26.01 -7.30 -5.93
CA SER A 85 25.62 -8.54 -5.26
C SER A 85 24.09 -8.71 -5.25
N LEU A 86 23.34 -7.63 -5.00
CA LEU A 86 21.86 -7.65 -5.02
C LEU A 86 21.33 -7.99 -6.41
N ALA A 87 21.94 -7.46 -7.49
CA ALA A 87 21.52 -7.74 -8.85
C ALA A 87 21.68 -9.22 -9.26
N LYS A 88 22.58 -9.95 -8.61
CA LYS A 88 22.85 -11.38 -8.85
C LYS A 88 22.17 -12.30 -7.85
N ASN A 89 21.52 -11.76 -6.82
CA ASN A 89 20.95 -12.53 -5.74
C ASN A 89 19.60 -13.16 -6.16
N PRO A 90 19.48 -14.50 -6.19
CA PRO A 90 18.23 -15.17 -6.56
C PRO A 90 17.20 -15.23 -5.43
N ASN A 91 17.54 -14.71 -4.24
CA ASN A 91 16.68 -14.78 -3.05
C ASN A 91 15.83 -13.52 -2.88
N VAL A 92 15.30 -13.02 -3.99
CA VAL A 92 14.41 -11.86 -4.05
C VAL A 92 12.97 -12.34 -4.10
N TYR A 93 12.12 -11.76 -3.26
CA TYR A 93 10.70 -12.08 -3.19
C TYR A 93 9.88 -10.80 -3.21
N LYS A 94 8.90 -10.74 -4.10
CA LYS A 94 7.94 -9.64 -4.20
C LYS A 94 6.73 -9.94 -3.32
N ILE A 95 6.32 -8.97 -2.53
CA ILE A 95 5.12 -9.04 -1.69
C ILE A 95 3.93 -8.64 -2.55
N ASN A 96 3.00 -9.56 -2.78
CA ASN A 96 1.79 -9.30 -3.55
C ASN A 96 0.68 -8.90 -2.59
N CYS A 97 0.33 -7.63 -2.60
CA CYS A 97 -0.70 -7.09 -1.73
C CYS A 97 -1.73 -6.29 -2.53
N ASN A 98 -3.00 -6.62 -2.35
CA ASN A 98 -4.13 -5.96 -2.99
C ASN A 98 -4.87 -5.09 -1.98
N ALA A 99 -5.17 -3.85 -2.38
CA ALA A 99 -5.96 -2.91 -1.58
C ALA A 99 -7.39 -2.83 -2.14
N PHE A 100 -8.36 -2.93 -1.26
CA PHE A 100 -9.79 -2.88 -1.58
C PHE A 100 -10.47 -1.68 -0.91
N PRO A 101 -11.56 -1.14 -1.49
CA PRO A 101 -12.15 -1.56 -2.76
C PRO A 101 -11.29 -1.16 -3.97
N GLU A 102 -11.56 -1.78 -5.13
CA GLU A 102 -10.78 -1.52 -6.35
C GLU A 102 -10.83 -0.07 -6.83
N ASN A 103 -11.87 0.65 -6.49
CA ASN A 103 -12.05 2.08 -6.79
C ASN A 103 -11.51 3.01 -5.69
N ALA A 104 -10.71 2.52 -4.73
CA ALA A 104 -10.03 3.37 -3.78
C ALA A 104 -9.13 4.39 -4.49
N ASN A 105 -9.16 5.65 -4.03
CA ASN A 105 -8.45 6.76 -4.67
C ASN A 105 -6.92 6.60 -4.58
N ASN A 106 -6.42 6.04 -3.48
CA ASN A 106 -5.02 5.71 -3.29
C ASN A 106 -4.90 4.29 -2.74
N LYS A 107 -4.21 3.43 -3.47
CA LYS A 107 -3.97 2.02 -3.09
C LYS A 107 -2.53 1.77 -2.64
N SER A 108 -1.73 2.82 -2.52
CA SER A 108 -0.35 2.69 -2.07
C SER A 108 -0.31 2.18 -0.64
N VAL A 109 0.74 1.45 -0.34
CA VAL A 109 1.01 0.91 1.00
C VAL A 109 2.42 1.27 1.44
N ASN A 110 2.62 1.33 2.74
CA ASN A 110 3.92 1.51 3.37
C ASN A 110 4.32 0.22 4.07
N LEU A 111 5.60 -0.13 4.01
CA LEU A 111 6.18 -1.26 4.74
C LEU A 111 6.83 -0.77 6.02
N VAL A 112 6.47 -1.38 7.15
CA VAL A 112 7.05 -1.10 8.47
C VAL A 112 7.65 -2.41 9.00
N TYR A 113 8.94 -2.39 9.36
CA TYR A 113 9.67 -3.57 9.80
C TYR A 113 10.81 -3.20 10.78
N ASP A 114 11.32 -4.20 11.50
CA ASP A 114 12.51 -4.01 12.37
C ASP A 114 13.77 -4.01 11.48
N ASN A 115 14.42 -2.86 11.40
CA ASN A 115 15.61 -2.64 10.56
C ASN A 115 16.94 -3.13 11.19
N LYS A 116 16.94 -3.70 12.41
CA LYS A 116 18.17 -4.14 13.10
C LYS A 116 19.04 -5.08 12.28
N ASN A 117 18.44 -5.87 11.41
CA ASN A 117 19.11 -6.87 10.58
C ASN A 117 19.17 -6.49 9.09
N GLU A 118 18.68 -5.30 8.74
CA GLU A 118 18.76 -4.77 7.38
C GLU A 118 20.22 -4.58 6.97
N GLY A 119 20.53 -4.85 5.71
CA GLY A 119 21.90 -4.83 5.18
C GLY A 119 22.79 -6.00 5.63
N THR A 120 22.35 -6.81 6.62
CA THR A 120 23.09 -7.96 7.13
C THR A 120 22.42 -9.29 6.81
N LEU A 121 21.12 -9.38 7.00
CA LEU A 121 20.31 -10.59 6.74
C LEU A 121 19.38 -10.41 5.56
N PHE A 122 18.87 -9.21 5.34
CA PHE A 122 17.96 -8.89 4.25
C PHE A 122 18.09 -7.40 3.87
N VAL A 123 17.55 -7.06 2.71
CA VAL A 123 17.32 -5.69 2.24
C VAL A 123 15.86 -5.61 1.77
N ILE A 124 15.17 -4.53 2.10
CA ILE A 124 13.80 -4.25 1.63
C ILE A 124 13.81 -3.05 0.70
N ASP A 125 13.21 -3.22 -0.46
CA ASP A 125 12.84 -2.13 -1.35
C ASP A 125 11.34 -1.90 -1.22
N ALA A 126 10.99 -0.80 -0.55
CA ALA A 126 9.60 -0.47 -0.26
C ALA A 126 8.85 0.05 -1.50
N GLU A 127 9.54 0.62 -2.49
CA GLU A 127 8.93 1.11 -3.73
C GLU A 127 8.51 -0.06 -4.63
N GLU A 128 9.37 -1.06 -4.75
CA GLU A 128 9.11 -2.27 -5.54
C GLU A 128 8.36 -3.36 -4.76
N MET A 129 8.12 -3.15 -3.45
CA MET A 129 7.51 -4.14 -2.54
C MET A 129 8.29 -5.45 -2.52
N THR A 130 9.64 -5.38 -2.52
CA THR A 130 10.48 -6.57 -2.55
C THR A 130 11.34 -6.71 -1.30
N ILE A 131 11.59 -7.96 -0.93
CA ILE A 131 12.57 -8.33 0.09
C ILE A 131 13.62 -9.25 -0.52
N THR A 132 14.89 -8.90 -0.32
CA THR A 132 16.04 -9.68 -0.75
C THR A 132 16.75 -10.26 0.46
N PHE A 133 16.83 -11.57 0.55
CA PHE A 133 17.58 -12.23 1.64
C PHE A 133 19.04 -12.40 1.28
N LEU A 134 19.91 -11.97 2.19
CA LEU A 134 21.37 -12.07 2.03
C LEU A 134 21.94 -13.36 2.65
N LYS A 135 21.23 -13.92 3.63
CA LYS A 135 21.65 -15.14 4.34
C LYS A 135 20.47 -16.03 4.70
N GLY A 136 20.64 -17.34 4.51
CA GLY A 136 19.73 -18.36 5.04
C GLY A 136 20.08 -18.68 6.50
N ASN A 137 19.23 -18.27 7.43
CA ASN A 137 19.56 -18.33 8.86
C ASN A 137 18.46 -18.96 9.73
N ASN A 138 17.43 -19.54 9.14
CA ASN A 138 16.22 -20.05 9.81
C ASN A 138 15.53 -19.03 10.73
N LYS A 139 15.72 -17.72 10.44
CA LYS A 139 15.02 -16.65 11.11
C LYS A 139 13.87 -16.14 10.26
N SER A 140 12.93 -15.50 10.90
CA SER A 140 11.82 -14.84 10.23
C SER A 140 11.98 -13.34 10.24
N VAL A 141 11.43 -12.70 9.22
CA VAL A 141 11.27 -11.26 9.13
C VAL A 141 9.77 -10.96 9.18
N LYS A 142 9.37 -10.09 10.09
CA LYS A 142 8.00 -9.57 10.19
C LYS A 142 7.91 -8.25 9.45
N ILE A 143 6.86 -8.07 8.69
CA ILE A 143 6.59 -6.85 7.91
C ILE A 143 5.13 -6.48 8.12
N LEU A 144 4.91 -5.29 8.65
CA LEU A 144 3.59 -4.67 8.78
C LEU A 144 3.35 -3.81 7.54
N ILE A 145 2.28 -4.08 6.83
CA ILE A 145 1.85 -3.39 5.62
C ILE A 145 0.70 -2.46 6.01
N VAL A 146 0.86 -1.17 5.74
CA VAL A 146 -0.10 -0.13 6.16
C VAL A 146 -0.56 0.66 4.94
N SER A 147 -1.86 0.85 4.78
CA SER A 147 -2.41 1.70 3.73
C SER A 147 -1.90 3.15 3.85
N ALA A 148 -1.54 3.76 2.71
CA ALA A 148 -0.99 5.11 2.66
C ALA A 148 -2.05 6.20 2.38
N ASP A 149 -3.32 5.83 2.34
CA ASP A 149 -4.46 6.73 2.04
C ASP A 149 -5.04 7.43 3.29
N GLY A 150 -4.49 7.15 4.47
CA GLY A 150 -4.97 7.68 5.75
C GLY A 150 -6.01 6.81 6.46
N SER A 151 -6.50 5.72 5.85
CA SER A 151 -7.43 4.78 6.50
C SER A 151 -6.78 3.97 7.62
N ASN A 152 -5.45 3.89 7.62
CA ASN A 152 -4.64 3.13 8.59
C ASN A 152 -5.01 1.63 8.66
N ILE A 153 -5.48 1.07 7.54
CA ILE A 153 -5.71 -0.37 7.41
C ILE A 153 -4.36 -1.07 7.38
N LYS A 154 -4.26 -2.16 8.12
CA LYS A 154 -3.01 -2.89 8.35
C LYS A 154 -3.17 -4.36 8.05
N GLU A 155 -2.09 -4.97 7.55
CA GLU A 155 -1.94 -6.40 7.44
C GLU A 155 -0.50 -6.77 7.80
N GLU A 156 -0.31 -7.90 8.48
CA GLU A 156 1.01 -8.34 8.91
C GLU A 156 1.38 -9.66 8.24
N ILE A 157 2.60 -9.72 7.72
CA ILE A 157 3.19 -10.94 7.16
C ILE A 157 4.49 -11.28 7.87
N GLN A 158 4.81 -12.57 7.88
CA GLN A 158 6.06 -13.09 8.40
C GLN A 158 6.69 -14.02 7.38
N ILE A 159 7.94 -13.81 7.01
CA ILE A 159 8.66 -14.62 6.05
C ILE A 159 9.79 -15.37 6.75
N LEU A 160 9.68 -16.69 6.83
CA LEU A 160 10.70 -17.59 7.37
C LEU A 160 11.62 -18.07 6.24
N VAL A 161 12.91 -17.79 6.37
CA VAL A 161 13.95 -18.22 5.42
C VAL A 161 14.63 -19.46 5.93
N LYS A 162 14.43 -20.59 5.26
CA LYS A 162 15.13 -21.84 5.57
C LYS A 162 16.47 -21.89 4.86
N LYS A 163 17.50 -22.22 5.63
CA LYS A 163 18.79 -22.65 5.06
C LYS A 163 18.60 -24.05 4.45
N GLN A 164 18.97 -24.19 3.18
CA GLN A 164 19.15 -25.53 2.58
C GLN A 164 20.40 -26.20 3.11
#